data_d6307dc8f88bcd352df98895806f27ac
#
_entry.id   d6307dc8f88bcd352df98895806f27ac
#
_cell.length_a   1.000
_cell.length_b   1.000
_cell.length_c   1.000
_cell.angle_alpha   90.00
_cell.angle_beta   90.00
_cell.angle_gamma   90.00
#
_symmetry.space_group_name_H-M   'P 1'
#
loop_
_entity.id
_entity.type
_entity.pdbx_description
1 polymer ?
#
loop_
_entity_poly.entity_id
_entity_poly.type
_entity_poly.pdbx_seq_one_letter_code
_entity_poly.pdbx_strand_id
1 'polypeptide(L)'
;PGVSMVNFMRAAVNERRKAQGLDPMNATEFLKLMKEKRALVELDSKLANRSVNEGFSGGEKKRNEIFQMAMLEPKLAILDETDSGLDIDALRIVANGVNALRSPERSAIVITHYQRLLDYIKPDFVHVLHNGRIVKSGGPELALELEEKGYDWLKDEQ
;
A
#
# COMPACT_ATOMS: atom_id res chain seq x y z
N PRO A 1 -11.81 9.41 -14.82
CA PRO A 1 -12.66 8.56 -15.65
C PRO A 1 -12.16 8.56 -17.09
N GLY A 2 -12.20 7.41 -17.78
CA GLY A 2 -11.85 7.31 -19.20
C GLY A 2 -10.36 7.14 -19.53
N VAL A 3 -9.45 7.17 -18.54
CA VAL A 3 -8.03 6.91 -18.77
C VAL A 3 -7.70 5.48 -18.35
N SER A 4 -7.17 4.68 -19.30
CA SER A 4 -6.77 3.31 -18.98
C SER A 4 -5.61 3.28 -17.96
N MET A 5 -5.56 2.20 -17.16
CA MET A 5 -4.49 1.96 -16.20
C MET A 5 -3.10 2.05 -16.84
N VAL A 6 -2.94 1.44 -18.02
CA VAL A 6 -1.67 1.48 -18.78
C VAL A 6 -1.24 2.90 -19.06
N ASN A 7 -2.14 3.74 -19.60
CA ASN A 7 -1.82 5.12 -19.96
C ASN A 7 -1.55 5.97 -18.73
N PHE A 8 -2.36 5.82 -17.69
CA PHE A 8 -2.17 6.51 -16.42
C PHE A 8 -0.80 6.20 -15.82
N MET A 9 -0.46 4.91 -15.69
CA MET A 9 0.82 4.52 -15.09
C MET A 9 2.01 4.89 -15.96
N ARG A 10 1.88 4.83 -17.30
CA ARG A 10 2.96 5.24 -18.20
C ARG A 10 3.27 6.73 -18.05
N ALA A 11 2.25 7.56 -17.98
CA ALA A 11 2.41 8.99 -17.74
C ALA A 11 3.08 9.26 -16.38
N ALA A 12 2.58 8.64 -15.30
CA ALA A 12 3.10 8.84 -13.96
C ALA A 12 4.57 8.39 -13.81
N VAL A 13 4.92 7.21 -14.36
CA VAL A 13 6.31 6.69 -14.31
C VAL A 13 7.25 7.60 -15.11
N ASN A 14 6.84 8.06 -16.31
CA ASN A 14 7.68 8.91 -17.14
C ASN A 14 7.87 10.31 -16.55
N GLU A 15 6.84 10.91 -15.95
CA GLU A 15 6.98 12.20 -15.25
C GLU A 15 7.92 12.08 -14.03
N ARG A 16 7.83 10.98 -13.28
CA ARG A 16 8.78 10.71 -12.19
C ARG A 16 10.22 10.58 -12.70
N ARG A 17 10.42 9.83 -13.78
CA ARG A 17 11.75 9.67 -14.40
C ARG A 17 12.31 11.01 -14.86
N LYS A 18 11.50 11.82 -15.52
CA LYS A 18 11.85 13.17 -15.95
C LYS A 18 12.27 14.06 -14.78
N ALA A 19 11.53 14.00 -13.66
CA ALA A 19 11.89 14.72 -12.44
C ALA A 19 13.25 14.28 -11.85
N GLN A 20 13.69 13.06 -12.17
CA GLN A 20 15.00 12.49 -11.79
C GLN A 20 16.09 12.72 -12.84
N GLY A 21 15.79 13.42 -13.93
CA GLY A 21 16.73 13.63 -15.04
C GLY A 21 16.97 12.39 -15.91
N LEU A 22 16.06 11.41 -15.86
CA LEU A 22 16.14 10.18 -16.63
C LEU A 22 15.25 10.24 -17.87
N ASP A 23 15.67 9.58 -18.94
CA ASP A 23 14.88 9.46 -20.16
C ASP A 23 13.57 8.71 -19.92
N PRO A 24 12.51 9.04 -20.67
CA PRO A 24 11.27 8.29 -20.65
C PRO A 24 11.50 6.81 -20.98
N MET A 25 10.78 5.94 -20.28
CA MET A 25 10.82 4.50 -20.53
C MET A 25 10.16 4.18 -21.89
N ASN A 26 10.80 3.37 -22.71
CA ASN A 26 10.18 2.90 -23.94
C ASN A 26 9.01 1.93 -23.66
N ALA A 27 8.19 1.65 -24.68
CA ALA A 27 6.98 0.85 -24.51
C ALA A 27 7.27 -0.59 -24.03
N THR A 28 8.33 -1.21 -24.54
CA THR A 28 8.69 -2.60 -24.18
C THR A 28 9.16 -2.69 -22.74
N GLU A 29 10.03 -1.78 -22.32
CA GLU A 29 10.52 -1.71 -20.93
C GLU A 29 9.37 -1.45 -19.96
N PHE A 30 8.47 -0.52 -20.31
CA PHE A 30 7.31 -0.19 -19.50
C PHE A 30 6.37 -1.39 -19.32
N LEU A 31 6.07 -2.11 -20.41
CA LEU A 31 5.20 -3.30 -20.34
C LEU A 31 5.84 -4.43 -19.53
N LYS A 32 7.15 -4.60 -19.61
CA LYS A 32 7.89 -5.55 -18.78
C LYS A 32 7.78 -5.21 -17.30
N LEU A 33 8.09 -3.96 -16.94
CA LEU A 33 7.95 -3.45 -15.57
C LEU A 33 6.52 -3.65 -15.05
N MET A 34 5.54 -3.29 -15.86
CA MET A 34 4.13 -3.42 -15.51
C MET A 34 3.73 -4.87 -15.24
N LYS A 35 4.22 -5.82 -16.05
CA LYS A 35 4.01 -7.25 -15.84
C LYS A 35 4.62 -7.75 -14.52
N GLU A 36 5.85 -7.36 -14.23
CA GLU A 36 6.55 -7.72 -12.99
C GLU A 36 5.82 -7.18 -11.75
N LYS A 37 5.49 -5.89 -11.75
CA LYS A 37 4.84 -5.25 -10.60
C LYS A 37 3.41 -5.75 -10.37
N ARG A 38 2.68 -6.08 -11.43
CA ARG A 38 1.36 -6.69 -11.35
C ARG A 38 1.38 -8.07 -10.69
N ALA A 39 2.41 -8.86 -10.95
CA ALA A 39 2.58 -10.18 -10.36
C ALA A 39 2.71 -10.13 -8.83
N LEU A 40 3.27 -9.05 -8.26
CA LEU A 40 3.42 -8.88 -6.81
C LEU A 40 2.08 -8.84 -6.06
N VAL A 41 1.02 -8.40 -6.74
CA VAL A 41 -0.31 -8.20 -6.14
C VAL A 41 -1.39 -9.05 -6.82
N GLU A 42 -0.99 -10.01 -7.64
CA GLU A 42 -1.89 -10.90 -8.38
C GLU A 42 -3.02 -10.15 -9.12
N LEU A 43 -2.69 -8.98 -9.72
CA LEU A 43 -3.64 -8.15 -10.44
C LEU A 43 -3.85 -8.70 -11.86
N ASP A 44 -5.12 -9.00 -12.21
CA ASP A 44 -5.49 -9.54 -13.53
C ASP A 44 -5.03 -8.59 -14.66
N SER A 45 -4.48 -9.19 -15.72
CA SER A 45 -4.04 -8.47 -16.91
C SER A 45 -5.17 -7.72 -17.62
N LYS A 46 -6.38 -8.21 -17.53
CA LYS A 46 -7.56 -7.58 -18.11
C LYS A 46 -7.85 -6.19 -17.53
N LEU A 47 -7.45 -5.97 -16.27
CA LEU A 47 -7.65 -4.69 -15.61
C LEU A 47 -6.71 -3.60 -16.15
N ALA A 48 -5.59 -3.96 -16.76
CA ALA A 48 -4.63 -3.01 -17.30
C ALA A 48 -5.21 -2.11 -18.40
N ASN A 49 -6.13 -2.64 -19.19
CA ASN A 49 -6.78 -1.90 -20.29
C ASN A 49 -8.07 -1.18 -19.87
N ARG A 50 -8.56 -1.43 -18.65
CA ARG A 50 -9.73 -0.70 -18.12
C ARG A 50 -9.33 0.68 -17.62
N SER A 51 -10.31 1.57 -17.57
CA SER A 51 -10.15 2.86 -16.89
C SER A 51 -9.83 2.64 -15.42
N VAL A 52 -8.98 3.50 -14.86
CA VAL A 52 -8.55 3.42 -13.47
C VAL A 52 -9.76 3.39 -12.54
N ASN A 53 -9.86 2.34 -11.72
CA ASN A 53 -10.91 2.10 -10.74
C ASN A 53 -12.34 1.89 -11.30
N GLU A 54 -12.52 1.86 -12.61
CA GLU A 54 -13.82 1.67 -13.23
C GLU A 54 -14.15 0.18 -13.33
N GLY A 55 -15.26 -0.22 -12.68
CA GLY A 55 -15.70 -1.61 -12.65
C GLY A 55 -14.78 -2.56 -11.86
N PHE A 56 -13.93 -2.01 -10.98
CA PHE A 56 -13.10 -2.80 -10.07
C PHE A 56 -13.90 -3.18 -8.82
N SER A 57 -13.79 -4.43 -8.38
CA SER A 57 -14.23 -4.86 -7.05
C SER A 57 -13.43 -4.15 -5.95
N GLY A 58 -13.89 -4.23 -4.70
CA GLY A 58 -13.16 -3.66 -3.56
C GLY A 58 -11.72 -4.20 -3.46
N GLY A 59 -11.56 -5.52 -3.55
CA GLY A 59 -10.24 -6.16 -3.50
C GLY A 59 -9.35 -5.78 -4.68
N GLU A 60 -9.91 -5.68 -5.91
CA GLU A 60 -9.16 -5.24 -7.08
C GLU A 60 -8.69 -3.78 -6.96
N LYS A 61 -9.50 -2.89 -6.36
CA LYS A 61 -9.10 -1.50 -6.08
C LYS A 61 -7.91 -1.46 -5.13
N LYS A 62 -7.96 -2.22 -4.03
CA LYS A 62 -6.85 -2.27 -3.05
C LYS A 62 -5.58 -2.88 -3.64
N ARG A 63 -5.68 -3.98 -4.38
CA ARG A 63 -4.53 -4.53 -5.12
C ARG A 63 -3.97 -3.53 -6.13
N ASN A 64 -4.84 -2.75 -6.78
CA ASN A 64 -4.44 -1.70 -7.69
C ASN A 64 -3.70 -0.55 -6.99
N GLU A 65 -4.10 -0.16 -5.78
CA GLU A 65 -3.38 0.83 -4.97
C GLU A 65 -1.94 0.38 -4.70
N ILE A 66 -1.76 -0.88 -4.28
CA ILE A 66 -0.42 -1.44 -4.04
C ILE A 66 0.36 -1.62 -5.35
N PHE A 67 -0.30 -1.98 -6.46
CA PHE A 67 0.32 -2.00 -7.77
C PHE A 67 0.85 -0.62 -8.19
N GLN A 68 0.07 0.44 -8.00
CA GLN A 68 0.50 1.81 -8.27
C GLN A 68 1.71 2.19 -7.41
N MET A 69 1.69 1.85 -6.12
CA MET A 69 2.83 2.04 -5.22
C MET A 69 4.07 1.29 -5.73
N ALA A 70 3.91 0.04 -6.19
CA ALA A 70 4.99 -0.76 -6.74
C ALA A 70 5.58 -0.17 -8.03
N MET A 71 4.75 0.41 -8.89
CA MET A 71 5.18 1.08 -10.13
C MET A 71 5.92 2.38 -9.86
N LEU A 72 5.44 3.15 -8.88
CA LEU A 72 5.98 4.48 -8.57
C LEU A 72 7.13 4.45 -7.57
N GLU A 73 7.28 3.38 -6.81
CA GLU A 73 8.34 3.21 -5.81
C GLU A 73 8.63 4.49 -4.99
N PRO A 74 7.64 5.03 -4.28
CA PRO A 74 7.79 6.28 -3.53
C PRO A 74 8.80 6.12 -2.38
N LYS A 75 9.47 7.21 -1.98
CA LYS A 75 10.30 7.21 -0.77
C LYS A 75 9.47 7.11 0.50
N LEU A 76 8.26 7.67 0.49
CA LEU A 76 7.27 7.58 1.55
C LEU A 76 5.92 7.16 0.95
N ALA A 77 5.35 6.08 1.44
CA ALA A 77 3.99 5.63 1.13
C ALA A 77 3.09 5.86 2.36
N ILE A 78 1.88 6.36 2.13
CA ILE A 78 0.83 6.44 3.16
C ILE A 78 -0.29 5.51 2.73
N LEU A 79 -0.53 4.48 3.53
CA LEU A 79 -1.52 3.43 3.31
C LEU A 79 -2.66 3.64 4.31
N ASP A 80 -3.73 4.25 3.85
CA ASP A 80 -4.87 4.60 4.70
C ASP A 80 -5.98 3.56 4.53
N GLU A 81 -6.23 2.78 5.59
CA GLU A 81 -7.24 1.70 5.63
C GLU A 81 -7.20 0.78 4.40
N THR A 82 -6.00 0.41 3.95
CA THR A 82 -5.81 -0.42 2.76
C THR A 82 -6.35 -1.84 2.93
N ASP A 83 -6.59 -2.25 4.14
CA ASP A 83 -7.15 -3.54 4.57
C ASP A 83 -8.68 -3.55 4.70
N SER A 84 -9.32 -2.38 4.68
CA SER A 84 -10.78 -2.27 4.84
C SER A 84 -11.54 -3.02 3.74
N GLY A 85 -12.47 -3.91 4.16
CA GLY A 85 -13.34 -4.67 3.26
C GLY A 85 -12.65 -5.79 2.49
N LEU A 86 -11.43 -6.19 2.88
CA LEU A 86 -10.73 -7.33 2.30
C LEU A 86 -11.04 -8.62 3.05
N ASP A 87 -11.18 -9.71 2.29
CA ASP A 87 -11.09 -11.06 2.84
C ASP A 87 -9.62 -11.40 3.19
N ILE A 88 -9.42 -12.52 3.87
CA ILE A 88 -8.10 -12.95 4.37
C ILE A 88 -7.08 -13.15 3.23
N ASP A 89 -7.52 -13.66 2.09
CA ASP A 89 -6.63 -13.93 0.96
C ASP A 89 -6.21 -12.63 0.27
N ALA A 90 -7.14 -11.71 0.05
CA ALA A 90 -6.85 -10.39 -0.50
C ALA A 90 -5.96 -9.57 0.44
N LEU A 91 -6.19 -9.65 1.76
CA LEU A 91 -5.35 -9.02 2.78
C LEU A 91 -3.90 -9.52 2.70
N ARG A 92 -3.70 -10.83 2.60
CA ARG A 92 -2.38 -11.44 2.48
C ARG A 92 -1.65 -10.99 1.21
N ILE A 93 -2.35 -10.92 0.07
CA ILE A 93 -1.77 -10.45 -1.20
C ILE A 93 -1.32 -8.99 -1.08
N VAL A 94 -2.17 -8.12 -0.53
CA VAL A 94 -1.85 -6.71 -0.29
C VAL A 94 -0.64 -6.58 0.63
N ALA A 95 -0.62 -7.29 1.75
CA ALA A 95 0.50 -7.26 2.69
C ALA A 95 1.81 -7.78 2.07
N ASN A 96 1.76 -8.84 1.28
CA ASN A 96 2.93 -9.35 0.56
C ASN A 96 3.46 -8.32 -0.44
N GLY A 97 2.56 -7.61 -1.14
CA GLY A 97 2.94 -6.51 -2.04
C GLY A 97 3.66 -5.39 -1.30
N VAL A 98 3.17 -4.98 -0.14
CA VAL A 98 3.82 -3.96 0.71
C VAL A 98 5.18 -4.45 1.19
N ASN A 99 5.27 -5.67 1.70
CA ASN A 99 6.53 -6.25 2.21
C ASN A 99 7.59 -6.39 1.10
N ALA A 100 7.19 -6.75 -0.13
CA ALA A 100 8.10 -6.84 -1.27
C ALA A 100 8.72 -5.49 -1.67
N LEU A 101 8.13 -4.38 -1.24
CA LEU A 101 8.60 -3.03 -1.52
C LEU A 101 9.41 -2.40 -0.37
N ARG A 102 9.56 -3.11 0.75
CA ARG A 102 10.39 -2.63 1.88
C ARG A 102 11.85 -2.50 1.45
N SER A 103 12.48 -1.40 1.81
CA SER A 103 13.91 -1.18 1.65
C SER A 103 14.40 -0.12 2.64
N PRO A 104 15.71 -0.02 2.92
CA PRO A 104 16.27 1.00 3.81
C PRO A 104 16.02 2.44 3.34
N GLU A 105 15.77 2.63 2.04
CA GLU A 105 15.55 3.95 1.44
C GLU A 105 14.08 4.33 1.33
N ARG A 106 13.17 3.49 1.85
CA ARG A 106 11.72 3.69 1.76
C ARG A 106 11.06 3.55 3.11
N SER A 107 10.06 4.39 3.32
CA SER A 107 9.23 4.36 4.52
C SER A 107 7.77 4.18 4.13
N ALA A 108 7.00 3.52 4.99
CA ALA A 108 5.57 3.42 4.86
C ALA A 108 4.90 3.81 6.18
N ILE A 109 3.85 4.62 6.10
CA ILE A 109 2.92 4.86 7.20
C ILE A 109 1.67 4.06 6.89
N VAL A 110 1.34 3.12 7.76
CA VAL A 110 0.16 2.27 7.62
C VAL A 110 -0.86 2.71 8.67
N ILE A 111 -2.01 3.20 8.22
CA ILE A 111 -3.12 3.57 9.09
C ILE A 111 -4.14 2.44 9.01
N THR A 112 -4.39 1.81 10.13
CA THR A 112 -5.36 0.70 10.24
C THR A 112 -5.96 0.64 11.63
N HIS A 113 -7.18 0.18 11.72
CA HIS A 113 -7.83 -0.22 12.95
C HIS A 113 -7.98 -1.76 13.06
N TYR A 114 -7.47 -2.49 12.08
CA TYR A 114 -7.45 -3.94 12.05
C TYR A 114 -6.06 -4.50 12.35
N GLN A 115 -5.94 -5.17 13.46
CA GLN A 115 -4.67 -5.77 13.86
C GLN A 115 -4.21 -6.90 12.94
N ARG A 116 -5.15 -7.61 12.31
CA ARG A 116 -4.84 -8.66 11.33
C ARG A 116 -3.85 -8.25 10.24
N LEU A 117 -3.85 -6.98 9.85
CA LEU A 117 -2.85 -6.47 8.90
C LEU A 117 -1.44 -6.55 9.50
N LEU A 118 -1.29 -6.28 10.78
CA LEU A 118 0.01 -6.27 11.49
C LEU A 118 0.61 -7.66 11.66
N ASP A 119 -0.19 -8.72 11.54
CA ASP A 119 0.31 -10.11 11.48
C ASP A 119 1.11 -10.38 10.21
N TYR A 120 0.76 -9.68 9.14
CA TYR A 120 1.41 -9.82 7.83
C TYR A 120 2.44 -8.73 7.54
N ILE A 121 2.17 -7.48 7.99
CA ILE A 121 3.08 -6.33 7.85
C ILE A 121 3.60 -5.98 9.24
N LYS A 122 4.75 -6.53 9.61
CA LYS A 122 5.37 -6.21 10.91
C LYS A 122 5.86 -4.77 10.90
N PRO A 123 5.30 -3.87 11.71
CA PRO A 123 5.76 -2.49 11.80
C PRO A 123 7.10 -2.42 12.55
N ASP A 124 7.91 -1.42 12.25
CA ASP A 124 9.10 -1.11 13.05
C ASP A 124 8.71 -0.26 14.27
N PHE A 125 7.70 0.61 14.11
CA PHE A 125 7.15 1.49 15.15
C PHE A 125 5.63 1.47 15.10
N VAL A 126 5.01 1.58 16.27
CA VAL A 126 3.56 1.68 16.43
C VAL A 126 3.24 2.96 17.18
N HIS A 127 2.29 3.73 16.67
CA HIS A 127 1.78 4.95 17.29
C HIS A 127 0.27 4.83 17.47
N VAL A 128 -0.21 5.07 18.67
CA VAL A 128 -1.64 5.05 18.97
C VAL A 128 -2.19 6.46 18.92
N LEU A 129 -3.11 6.69 17.98
CA LEU A 129 -3.78 7.96 17.80
C LEU A 129 -5.15 7.92 18.49
N HIS A 130 -5.40 8.84 19.43
CA HIS A 130 -6.68 8.99 20.09
C HIS A 130 -7.02 10.49 20.23
N ASN A 131 -8.26 10.88 19.89
CA ASN A 131 -8.71 12.28 19.94
C ASN A 131 -7.76 13.29 19.28
N GLY A 132 -7.17 12.90 18.13
CA GLY A 132 -6.26 13.76 17.36
C GLY A 132 -4.85 13.91 17.95
N ARG A 133 -4.47 13.09 18.94
CA ARG A 133 -3.15 13.10 19.58
C ARG A 133 -2.56 11.69 19.59
N ILE A 134 -1.24 11.62 19.46
CA ILE A 134 -0.51 10.37 19.70
C ILE A 134 -0.39 10.21 21.22
N VAL A 135 -1.10 9.23 21.75
CA VAL A 135 -1.15 8.96 23.20
C VAL A 135 -0.10 7.95 23.65
N LYS A 136 0.35 7.07 22.75
CA LYS A 136 1.41 6.10 23.03
C LYS A 136 2.22 5.80 21.78
N SER A 137 3.50 5.51 21.97
CA SER A 137 4.41 5.06 20.90
C SER A 137 5.28 3.93 21.41
N GLY A 138 5.54 2.94 20.58
CA GLY A 138 6.36 1.77 20.93
C GLY A 138 6.82 1.00 19.71
N GLY A 139 7.41 -0.14 19.93
CA GLY A 139 7.78 -1.11 18.91
C GLY A 139 6.61 -2.02 18.50
N PRO A 140 6.91 -3.11 17.77
CA PRO A 140 5.89 -4.08 17.32
C PRO A 140 5.08 -4.69 18.48
N GLU A 141 5.67 -4.81 19.65
CA GLU A 141 5.04 -5.35 20.87
C GLU A 141 3.81 -4.55 21.31
N LEU A 142 3.80 -3.24 21.04
CA LEU A 142 2.65 -2.38 21.37
C LEU A 142 1.39 -2.82 20.60
N ALA A 143 1.54 -3.31 19.38
CA ALA A 143 0.41 -3.84 18.61
C ALA A 143 -0.23 -5.05 19.28
N LEU A 144 0.58 -5.97 19.83
CA LEU A 144 0.11 -7.15 20.55
C LEU A 144 -0.57 -6.75 21.87
N GLU A 145 0.01 -5.79 22.57
CA GLU A 145 -0.56 -5.26 23.82
C GLU A 145 -1.95 -4.63 23.60
N LEU A 146 -2.12 -3.91 22.49
CA LEU A 146 -3.42 -3.35 22.10
C LEU A 146 -4.45 -4.43 21.74
N GLU A 147 -4.01 -5.55 21.16
CA GLU A 147 -4.87 -6.68 20.87
C GLU A 147 -5.39 -7.36 22.14
N GLU A 148 -4.52 -7.57 23.09
CA GLU A 148 -4.86 -8.25 24.36
C GLU A 148 -5.73 -7.38 25.28
N LYS A 149 -5.40 -6.09 25.40
CA LYS A 149 -5.98 -5.18 26.41
C LYS A 149 -7.05 -4.23 25.85
N GLY A 150 -7.20 -4.14 24.52
CA GLY A 150 -8.01 -3.12 23.89
C GLY A 150 -7.40 -1.72 24.02
N TYR A 151 -8.24 -0.68 23.89
CA TYR A 151 -7.80 0.73 23.95
C TYR A 151 -8.17 1.43 25.26
N ASP A 152 -8.98 0.80 26.14
CA ASP A 152 -9.56 1.49 27.31
C ASP A 152 -8.51 1.91 28.36
N TRP A 153 -7.50 1.09 28.55
CA TRP A 153 -6.39 1.41 29.46
C TRP A 153 -5.56 2.65 29.06
N LEU A 154 -5.58 3.01 27.78
CA LEU A 154 -4.91 4.22 27.29
C LEU A 154 -5.65 5.51 27.64
N LYS A 155 -6.91 5.44 28.07
CA LYS A 155 -7.73 6.57 28.46
C LYS A 155 -7.39 7.02 29.88
N ASP A 156 -6.87 6.10 30.71
CA ASP A 156 -6.56 6.33 32.12
C ASP A 156 -5.13 6.90 32.35
N GLU A 157 -4.31 6.93 31.30
CA GLU A 157 -2.94 7.49 31.34
C GLU A 157 -2.85 8.99 30.98
N GLN A 158 -4.00 9.72 30.89
CA GLN A 158 -4.05 11.15 30.53
C GLN A 158 -4.22 12.06 31.74
#